data_013ffed49077a825e86fe9bb93515152
#
_entry.id   013ffed49077a825e86fe9bb93515152
#
_cell.length_a   1.000
_cell.length_b   1.000
_cell.length_c   1.000
_cell.angle_alpha   90.00
_cell.angle_beta   90.00
_cell.angle_gamma   90.00
#
_symmetry.space_group_name_H-M   'P 1'
#
loop_
_entity.id
_entity.type
_entity.pdbx_description
1 polymer ?
#
loop_
_entity_poly.entity_id
_entity_poly.type
_entity_poly.pdbx_seq_one_letter_code
_entity_poly.pdbx_strand_id
1 'polypeptide(L)'
;TPGTGYVEDGYDQRNTGIYLTGLQQVGDFTFEGAARSDDNSQFGRHGTWQTSAGWEFIEGYRFIASYGTSYKAPNLGQLYGFYGNPNLDPEKSKQWEGAFEGLTAGVNWRISGYRNDVSDLIDYDDHTLKYYNEGKARIKGVEATANFDTGPLTHTVSYDYVDARNAITDTPLLRRAKQQVKYQLDWQLYDFDWGITYQYLGTRYDKDYSSYPYQTVKMGGVSLWDLAVAYP
;
A
#
# COMPACT_ATOMS: atom_id res chain seq x y z
N THR A 1 -17.11 6.35 3.14
CA THR A 1 -17.19 7.55 2.25
C THR A 1 -17.86 7.15 0.95
N PRO A 2 -18.81 7.90 0.45
CA PRO A 2 -19.37 7.63 -0.87
C PRO A 2 -18.28 7.73 -1.94
N GLY A 3 -18.41 6.94 -2.96
CA GLY A 3 -17.49 6.97 -4.08
C GLY A 3 -17.46 8.34 -4.77
N THR A 4 -16.38 8.61 -5.45
CA THR A 4 -16.14 9.89 -6.15
C THR A 4 -16.80 9.92 -7.52
N GLY A 5 -17.77 9.17 -7.81
CA GLY A 5 -18.49 9.17 -9.07
C GLY A 5 -19.90 9.68 -8.93
N TYR A 6 -20.53 9.96 -10.06
CA TYR A 6 -21.96 10.24 -10.10
C TYR A 6 -22.72 8.96 -9.71
N VAL A 7 -23.67 9.07 -8.80
CA VAL A 7 -24.50 7.96 -8.30
C VAL A 7 -25.96 8.35 -8.49
N GLU A 8 -26.74 7.45 -9.04
CA GLU A 8 -28.19 7.65 -9.18
C GLU A 8 -28.86 7.65 -7.80
N ASP A 9 -29.90 8.43 -7.66
CA ASP A 9 -30.71 8.50 -6.45
C ASP A 9 -31.35 7.15 -6.12
N GLY A 10 -31.37 6.80 -4.83
CA GLY A 10 -31.99 5.57 -4.35
C GLY A 10 -31.05 4.41 -4.10
N TYR A 11 -29.77 4.52 -4.46
CA TYR A 11 -28.76 3.51 -4.12
C TYR A 11 -28.03 3.88 -2.84
N ASP A 12 -27.84 2.90 -1.97
CA ASP A 12 -27.20 3.05 -0.67
C ASP A 12 -26.35 1.81 -0.37
N GLN A 13 -25.22 2.00 0.29
CA GLN A 13 -24.36 0.92 0.73
C GLN A 13 -23.99 1.14 2.19
N ARG A 14 -24.27 0.17 3.06
CA ARG A 14 -23.93 0.19 4.46
C ARG A 14 -22.96 -0.93 4.78
N ASN A 15 -22.00 -0.63 5.64
CA ASN A 15 -21.04 -1.59 6.13
C ASN A 15 -20.95 -1.51 7.65
N THR A 16 -21.24 -2.62 8.33
CA THR A 16 -21.19 -2.74 9.78
C THR A 16 -20.22 -3.83 10.16
N GLY A 17 -19.29 -3.56 11.06
CA GLY A 17 -18.25 -4.51 11.43
C GLY A 17 -18.13 -4.75 12.92
N ILE A 18 -17.72 -5.96 13.27
CA ILE A 18 -17.29 -6.36 14.62
C ILE A 18 -15.81 -6.67 14.54
N TYR A 19 -15.03 -6.15 15.51
CA TYR A 19 -13.59 -6.23 15.50
C TYR A 19 -13.09 -6.78 16.84
N LEU A 20 -12.16 -7.74 16.77
CA LEU A 20 -11.54 -8.36 17.94
C LEU A 20 -10.02 -8.37 17.77
N THR A 21 -9.29 -7.94 18.80
CA THR A 21 -7.83 -7.96 18.82
C THR A 21 -7.30 -8.65 20.05
N GLY A 22 -6.12 -9.23 19.90
CA GLY A 22 -5.37 -9.81 21.00
C GLY A 22 -3.88 -9.55 20.85
N LEU A 23 -3.22 -9.34 21.99
CA LEU A 23 -1.77 -9.16 22.08
C LEU A 23 -1.26 -10.00 23.24
N GLN A 24 -0.20 -10.80 23.00
CA GLN A 24 0.44 -11.58 24.04
C GLN A 24 1.95 -11.56 23.87
N GLN A 25 2.66 -11.31 24.96
CA GLN A 25 4.10 -11.39 25.02
C GLN A 25 4.54 -12.58 25.85
N VAL A 26 5.44 -13.40 25.29
CA VAL A 26 5.99 -14.59 25.96
C VAL A 26 7.51 -14.55 25.79
N GLY A 27 8.24 -14.13 26.84
CA GLY A 27 9.68 -13.98 26.76
C GLY A 27 10.09 -12.96 25.69
N ASP A 28 10.91 -13.39 24.76
CA ASP A 28 11.38 -12.56 23.65
C ASP A 28 10.43 -12.54 22.44
N PHE A 29 9.29 -13.21 22.55
CA PHE A 29 8.28 -13.29 21.49
C PHE A 29 7.09 -12.38 21.81
N THR A 30 6.59 -11.72 20.77
CA THR A 30 5.36 -10.96 20.80
C THR A 30 4.41 -11.49 19.74
N PHE A 31 3.18 -11.86 20.15
CA PHE A 31 2.17 -12.38 19.25
C PHE A 31 0.99 -11.41 19.19
N GLU A 32 0.55 -11.10 17.99
CA GLU A 32 -0.64 -10.26 17.76
C GLU A 32 -1.62 -11.00 16.86
N GLY A 33 -2.89 -10.83 17.14
CA GLY A 33 -3.95 -11.36 16.29
C GLY A 33 -5.12 -10.40 16.26
N ALA A 34 -5.76 -10.33 15.11
CA ALA A 34 -6.96 -9.54 14.91
C ALA A 34 -7.91 -10.30 13.99
N ALA A 35 -9.18 -10.23 14.28
CA ALA A 35 -10.23 -10.76 13.43
C ALA A 35 -11.34 -9.74 13.30
N ARG A 36 -11.92 -9.65 12.12
CA ARG A 36 -12.99 -8.74 11.82
C ARG A 36 -14.07 -9.45 11.03
N SER A 37 -15.33 -9.21 11.39
CA SER A 37 -16.49 -9.65 10.63
C SER A 37 -17.27 -8.43 10.18
N ASP A 38 -17.35 -8.23 8.88
CA ASP A 38 -18.05 -7.11 8.27
C ASP A 38 -19.34 -7.59 7.62
N ASP A 39 -20.43 -6.88 7.87
CA ASP A 39 -21.72 -7.11 7.23
C ASP A 39 -22.02 -5.95 6.29
N ASN A 40 -21.95 -6.24 4.98
CA ASN A 40 -22.21 -5.27 3.94
C ASN A 40 -23.63 -5.47 3.41
N SER A 41 -24.39 -4.38 3.24
CA SER A 41 -25.79 -4.42 2.81
C SER A 41 -25.99 -5.06 1.45
N GLN A 42 -24.97 -5.09 0.57
CA GLN A 42 -25.04 -5.68 -0.77
C GLN A 42 -24.31 -7.00 -0.90
N PHE A 43 -23.15 -7.14 -0.21
CA PHE A 43 -22.24 -8.27 -0.40
C PHE A 43 -22.27 -9.28 0.76
N GLY A 44 -23.10 -9.04 1.77
CA GLY A 44 -23.26 -9.94 2.89
C GLY A 44 -22.11 -9.85 3.90
N ARG A 45 -21.93 -10.92 4.66
CA ARG A 45 -20.96 -10.98 5.75
C ARG A 45 -19.63 -11.57 5.25
N HIS A 46 -18.54 -10.86 5.54
CA HIS A 46 -17.20 -11.30 5.21
C HIS A 46 -16.30 -11.19 6.44
N GLY A 47 -15.50 -12.23 6.66
CA GLY A 47 -14.51 -12.27 7.73
C GLY A 47 -13.12 -12.00 7.18
N THR A 48 -12.33 -11.21 7.92
CA THR A 48 -10.92 -11.00 7.66
C THR A 48 -10.15 -11.18 8.94
N TRP A 49 -8.90 -11.56 8.84
CA TRP A 49 -8.05 -11.76 10.01
C TRP A 49 -6.60 -11.49 9.68
N GLN A 50 -5.83 -11.17 10.71
CA GLN A 50 -4.39 -11.02 10.60
C GLN A 50 -3.71 -11.56 11.85
N THR A 51 -2.50 -12.02 11.68
CA THR A 51 -1.65 -12.48 12.77
C THR A 51 -0.22 -12.07 12.51
N SER A 52 0.50 -11.75 13.57
CA SER A 52 1.92 -11.46 13.50
C SER A 52 2.66 -12.06 14.68
N ALA A 53 3.92 -12.40 14.45
CA ALA A 53 4.84 -12.84 15.48
C ALA A 53 6.14 -12.03 15.37
N GLY A 54 6.57 -11.48 16.47
CA GLY A 54 7.83 -10.78 16.59
C GLY A 54 8.77 -11.53 17.52
N TRP A 55 10.05 -11.56 17.16
CA TRP A 55 11.09 -12.21 17.94
C TRP A 55 12.30 -11.29 18.09
N GLU A 56 12.56 -10.86 19.32
CA GLU A 56 13.77 -10.13 19.65
C GLU A 56 14.88 -11.14 19.97
N PHE A 57 15.62 -11.56 18.93
CA PHE A 57 16.61 -12.62 19.04
C PHE A 57 17.92 -12.16 19.67
N ILE A 58 18.23 -10.88 19.60
CA ILE A 58 19.30 -10.18 20.30
C ILE A 58 18.75 -8.83 20.74
N GLU A 59 19.19 -8.30 21.87
CA GLU A 59 18.76 -6.99 22.34
C GLU A 59 18.98 -5.92 21.27
N GLY A 60 17.89 -5.22 20.92
CA GLY A 60 17.87 -4.20 19.88
C GLY A 60 17.66 -4.71 18.46
N TYR A 61 17.57 -6.03 18.24
CA TYR A 61 17.33 -6.63 16.92
C TYR A 61 16.12 -7.52 16.93
N ARG A 62 15.25 -7.34 15.97
CA ARG A 62 13.95 -8.00 15.94
C ARG A 62 13.61 -8.54 14.56
N PHE A 63 13.05 -9.73 14.51
CA PHE A 63 12.43 -10.30 13.33
C PHE A 63 10.91 -10.33 13.52
N ILE A 64 10.15 -9.91 12.50
CA ILE A 64 8.70 -9.90 12.54
C ILE A 64 8.20 -10.63 11.30
N ALA A 65 7.25 -11.55 11.50
CA ALA A 65 6.53 -12.21 10.42
C ALA A 65 5.04 -11.98 10.61
N SER A 66 4.33 -11.66 9.55
CA SER A 66 2.90 -11.42 9.60
C SER A 66 2.18 -12.02 8.40
N TYR A 67 0.91 -12.35 8.61
CA TYR A 67 -0.01 -12.80 7.59
C TYR A 67 -1.38 -12.20 7.85
N GLY A 68 -2.04 -11.78 6.80
CA GLY A 68 -3.37 -11.22 6.93
C GLY A 68 -4.20 -11.37 5.67
N THR A 69 -5.49 -11.25 5.84
CA THR A 69 -6.46 -11.20 4.75
C THR A 69 -7.16 -9.86 4.78
N SER A 70 -7.57 -9.36 3.63
CA SER A 70 -8.36 -8.15 3.53
C SER A 70 -9.49 -8.28 2.51
N TYR A 71 -10.45 -7.41 2.66
CA TYR A 71 -11.66 -7.38 1.86
C TYR A 71 -12.01 -5.92 1.59
N LYS A 72 -12.32 -5.61 0.34
CA LYS A 72 -12.75 -4.28 -0.07
C LYS A 72 -13.96 -4.36 -0.98
N ALA A 73 -15.10 -3.89 -0.49
CA ALA A 73 -16.32 -3.78 -1.31
C ALA A 73 -16.16 -2.69 -2.37
N PRO A 74 -16.73 -2.87 -3.57
CA PRO A 74 -16.84 -1.79 -4.54
C PRO A 74 -17.61 -0.62 -3.93
N ASN A 75 -17.19 0.61 -4.22
CA ASN A 75 -17.93 1.79 -3.78
C ASN A 75 -19.15 2.04 -4.69
N LEU A 76 -20.02 2.96 -4.26
CA LEU A 76 -21.25 3.26 -5.02
C LEU A 76 -20.96 3.81 -6.40
N GLY A 77 -19.91 4.60 -6.57
CA GLY A 77 -19.51 5.12 -7.89
C GLY A 77 -19.07 4.02 -8.84
N GLN A 78 -18.37 3.00 -8.34
CA GLN A 78 -17.94 1.85 -9.15
C GLN A 78 -19.11 0.97 -9.55
N LEU A 79 -20.12 0.83 -8.69
CA LEU A 79 -21.30 0.00 -8.95
C LEU A 79 -22.36 0.72 -9.77
N TYR A 80 -22.72 1.93 -9.38
CA TYR A 80 -23.90 2.63 -9.86
C TYR A 80 -23.63 4.01 -10.43
N GLY A 81 -22.37 4.44 -10.52
CA GLY A 81 -21.99 5.69 -11.17
C GLY A 81 -22.19 5.61 -12.70
N PHE A 82 -21.90 6.71 -13.39
CA PHE A 82 -22.10 6.82 -14.84
C PHE A 82 -21.33 5.73 -15.62
N TYR A 83 -20.12 5.36 -15.17
CA TYR A 83 -19.31 4.28 -15.73
C TYR A 83 -19.34 3.02 -14.86
N GLY A 84 -20.33 2.89 -13.99
CA GLY A 84 -20.41 1.82 -13.02
C GLY A 84 -20.82 0.48 -13.60
N ASN A 85 -20.50 -0.59 -12.87
CA ASN A 85 -20.90 -1.94 -13.15
C ASN A 85 -21.52 -2.56 -11.88
N PRO A 86 -22.84 -2.78 -11.85
CA PRO A 86 -23.51 -3.33 -10.66
C PRO A 86 -23.19 -4.80 -10.39
N ASN A 87 -22.50 -5.48 -11.31
CA ASN A 87 -22.12 -6.89 -11.17
C ASN A 87 -20.71 -7.07 -10.58
N LEU A 88 -20.07 -6.00 -10.09
CA LEU A 88 -18.74 -6.11 -9.48
C LEU A 88 -18.77 -6.94 -8.20
N ASP A 89 -17.74 -7.79 -8.06
CA ASP A 89 -17.46 -8.50 -6.82
C ASP A 89 -16.47 -7.71 -5.95
N PRO A 90 -16.48 -7.91 -4.62
CA PRO A 90 -15.48 -7.31 -3.76
C PRO A 90 -14.08 -7.84 -4.03
N GLU A 91 -13.09 -6.96 -3.90
CA GLU A 91 -11.68 -7.35 -3.90
C GLU A 91 -11.34 -8.12 -2.62
N LYS A 92 -10.57 -9.20 -2.75
CA LYS A 92 -10.04 -9.98 -1.63
C LYS A 92 -8.55 -10.08 -1.76
N SER A 93 -7.83 -10.00 -0.65
CA SER A 93 -6.39 -10.14 -0.68
C SER A 93 -5.86 -10.98 0.47
N LYS A 94 -4.68 -11.58 0.23
CA LYS A 94 -3.87 -12.29 1.22
C LYS A 94 -2.49 -11.67 1.19
N GLN A 95 -1.97 -11.29 2.35
CA GLN A 95 -0.69 -10.63 2.45
C GLN A 95 0.22 -11.35 3.43
N TRP A 96 1.46 -11.59 3.00
CA TRP A 96 2.56 -12.10 3.81
C TRP A 96 3.61 -11.00 3.93
N GLU A 97 4.19 -10.84 5.10
CA GLU A 97 5.27 -9.89 5.32
C GLU A 97 6.30 -10.49 6.29
N GLY A 98 7.57 -10.27 5.98
CA GLY A 98 8.67 -10.53 6.88
C GLY A 98 9.54 -9.30 7.00
N ALA A 99 10.00 -8.96 8.22
CA ALA A 99 10.80 -7.78 8.46
C ALA A 99 11.90 -8.05 9.47
N PHE A 100 13.06 -7.41 9.25
CA PHE A 100 14.14 -7.27 10.23
C PHE A 100 14.29 -5.81 10.59
N GLU A 101 14.48 -5.53 11.86
CA GLU A 101 14.77 -4.18 12.32
C GLU A 101 15.81 -4.18 13.42
N GLY A 102 16.53 -3.09 13.55
CA GLY A 102 17.56 -2.96 14.55
C GLY A 102 18.14 -1.57 14.67
N LEU A 103 18.99 -1.40 15.67
CA LEU A 103 19.77 -0.19 15.89
C LEU A 103 21.24 -0.60 15.87
N THR A 104 21.99 -0.12 14.85
CA THR A 104 23.41 -0.44 14.68
C THR A 104 24.20 0.83 14.43
N ALA A 105 25.20 1.11 15.25
CA ALA A 105 26.07 2.28 15.11
C ALA A 105 25.29 3.61 15.00
N GLY A 106 24.22 3.77 15.77
CA GLY A 106 23.37 4.96 15.76
C GLY A 106 22.34 5.01 14.62
N VAL A 107 22.29 3.99 13.78
CA VAL A 107 21.33 3.90 12.67
C VAL A 107 20.17 3.00 13.06
N ASN A 108 18.96 3.55 13.11
CA ASN A 108 17.73 2.77 13.15
C ASN A 108 17.40 2.30 11.74
N TRP A 109 17.29 1.01 11.54
CA TRP A 109 17.01 0.46 10.21
C TRP A 109 15.95 -0.60 10.26
N ARG A 110 15.24 -0.75 9.13
CA ARG A 110 14.26 -1.80 8.91
C ARG A 110 14.32 -2.23 7.46
N ILE A 111 14.33 -3.53 7.24
CA ILE A 111 14.22 -4.15 5.92
C ILE A 111 13.02 -5.09 5.97
N SER A 112 12.09 -4.94 5.05
CA SER A 112 10.92 -5.80 4.96
C SER A 112 10.70 -6.31 3.54
N GLY A 113 10.16 -7.51 3.44
CA GLY A 113 9.69 -8.07 2.20
C GLY A 113 8.22 -8.46 2.35
N TYR A 114 7.44 -8.28 1.31
CA TYR A 114 6.03 -8.61 1.34
C TYR A 114 5.56 -9.19 0.01
N ARG A 115 4.47 -9.95 0.10
CA ARG A 115 3.71 -10.44 -1.04
C ARG A 115 2.23 -10.26 -0.75
N ASN A 116 1.52 -9.70 -1.71
CA ASN A 116 0.08 -9.52 -1.66
C ASN A 116 -0.56 -10.16 -2.88
N ASP A 117 -1.42 -11.15 -2.66
CA ASP A 117 -2.20 -11.80 -3.70
C ASP A 117 -3.63 -11.25 -3.63
N VAL A 118 -4.04 -10.56 -4.69
CA VAL A 118 -5.34 -9.93 -4.80
C VAL A 118 -6.19 -10.70 -5.80
N SER A 119 -7.40 -11.03 -5.43
CA SER A 119 -8.41 -11.59 -6.32
C SER A 119 -9.55 -10.62 -6.53
N ASP A 120 -10.16 -10.66 -7.71
CA ASP A 120 -11.27 -9.78 -8.11
C ASP A 120 -10.89 -8.29 -8.03
N LEU A 121 -9.65 -7.96 -8.40
CA LEU A 121 -9.19 -6.57 -8.47
C LEU A 121 -10.12 -5.73 -9.34
N ILE A 122 -10.57 -4.59 -8.81
CA ILE A 122 -11.45 -3.68 -9.53
C ILE A 122 -10.60 -2.70 -10.34
N ASP A 123 -10.82 -2.68 -11.64
CA ASP A 123 -10.14 -1.78 -12.57
C ASP A 123 -11.15 -1.21 -13.57
N TYR A 124 -10.73 -0.22 -14.34
CA TYR A 124 -11.54 0.47 -15.33
C TYR A 124 -11.13 0.06 -16.74
N ASP A 125 -12.10 -0.36 -17.57
CA ASP A 125 -11.86 -0.74 -18.96
C ASP A 125 -12.17 0.44 -19.89
N ASP A 126 -11.15 0.93 -20.58
CA ASP A 126 -11.27 2.03 -21.54
C ASP A 126 -12.08 1.67 -22.79
N HIS A 127 -12.19 0.39 -23.12
CA HIS A 127 -12.93 -0.05 -24.30
C HIS A 127 -14.41 -0.16 -24.05
N THR A 128 -14.80 -0.73 -22.92
CA THR A 128 -16.21 -0.86 -22.53
C THR A 128 -16.72 0.36 -21.76
N LEU A 129 -15.82 1.23 -21.29
CA LEU A 129 -16.11 2.40 -20.47
C LEU A 129 -16.81 2.02 -19.15
N LYS A 130 -16.43 0.90 -18.57
CA LYS A 130 -16.99 0.39 -17.31
C LYS A 130 -15.92 -0.17 -16.40
N TYR A 131 -16.22 -0.18 -15.10
CA TYR A 131 -15.43 -0.92 -14.13
C TYR A 131 -15.66 -2.41 -14.28
N TYR A 132 -14.62 -3.19 -14.01
CA TYR A 132 -14.67 -4.65 -14.08
C TYR A 132 -13.75 -5.26 -13.00
N ASN A 133 -13.97 -6.54 -12.70
CA ASN A 133 -13.05 -7.29 -11.85
C ASN A 133 -11.98 -7.93 -12.73
N GLU A 134 -10.74 -7.44 -12.59
CA GLU A 134 -9.57 -8.09 -13.18
C GLU A 134 -9.26 -9.35 -12.36
N GLY A 135 -9.06 -10.48 -13.00
CA GLY A 135 -8.99 -11.78 -12.33
C GLY A 135 -8.12 -11.82 -11.08
N LYS A 136 -6.78 -11.83 -11.24
CA LYS A 136 -5.85 -11.90 -10.10
C LYS A 136 -4.66 -10.97 -10.31
N ALA A 137 -4.23 -10.33 -9.24
CA ALA A 137 -3.01 -9.54 -9.21
C ALA A 137 -2.07 -10.08 -8.13
N ARG A 138 -0.77 -9.99 -8.39
CA ARG A 138 0.27 -10.34 -7.44
C ARG A 138 1.20 -9.16 -7.29
N ILE A 139 1.35 -8.70 -6.05
CA ILE A 139 2.21 -7.57 -5.72
C ILE A 139 3.26 -8.09 -4.75
N LYS A 140 4.53 -7.98 -5.14
CA LYS A 140 5.68 -8.32 -4.29
C LYS A 140 6.51 -7.07 -4.12
N GLY A 141 7.11 -6.90 -2.95
CA GLY A 141 7.93 -5.76 -2.73
C GLY A 141 8.95 -5.95 -1.62
N VAL A 142 9.95 -5.09 -1.66
CA VAL A 142 10.97 -4.96 -0.61
C VAL A 142 11.03 -3.49 -0.23
N GLU A 143 11.03 -3.23 1.08
CA GLU A 143 11.18 -1.90 1.64
C GLU A 143 12.38 -1.87 2.56
N ALA A 144 13.19 -0.82 2.46
CA ALA A 144 14.30 -0.59 3.37
C ALA A 144 14.24 0.85 3.86
N THR A 145 14.36 1.05 5.17
CA THR A 145 14.38 2.38 5.79
C THR A 145 15.55 2.49 6.73
N ALA A 146 16.13 3.68 6.80
CA ALA A 146 17.19 4.01 7.75
C ALA A 146 16.98 5.42 8.27
N ASN A 147 17.19 5.60 9.57
CA ASN A 147 17.09 6.89 10.24
C ASN A 147 18.30 7.06 11.13
N PHE A 148 19.01 8.19 10.99
CA PHE A 148 20.21 8.47 11.77
C PHE A 148 20.49 9.97 11.83
N ASP A 149 21.29 10.36 12.83
CA ASP A 149 21.71 11.74 13.02
C ASP A 149 23.19 11.91 12.71
N THR A 150 23.54 13.03 12.06
CA THR A 150 24.93 13.50 11.91
C THR A 150 25.02 14.93 12.42
N GLY A 151 25.51 15.11 13.65
CA GLY A 151 25.50 16.42 14.32
C GLY A 151 24.06 16.93 14.47
N PRO A 152 23.76 18.16 14.00
CA PRO A 152 22.39 18.71 14.08
C PRO A 152 21.45 18.19 12.98
N LEU A 153 21.94 17.35 12.07
CA LEU A 153 21.18 16.87 10.92
C LEU A 153 20.53 15.52 11.21
N THR A 154 19.25 15.41 10.92
CA THR A 154 18.50 14.14 10.97
C THR A 154 18.23 13.66 9.57
N HIS A 155 18.67 12.43 9.27
CA HIS A 155 18.53 11.81 7.95
C HIS A 155 17.51 10.69 8.01
N THR A 156 16.59 10.66 7.06
CA THR A 156 15.67 9.54 6.84
C THR A 156 15.77 9.11 5.39
N VAL A 157 16.14 7.85 5.17
CA VAL A 157 16.29 7.26 3.85
C VAL A 157 15.32 6.10 3.72
N SER A 158 14.60 6.04 2.62
CA SER A 158 13.75 4.90 2.31
C SER A 158 13.93 4.46 0.87
N TYR A 159 13.88 3.16 0.66
CA TYR A 159 13.93 2.53 -0.64
C TYR A 159 12.80 1.52 -0.75
N ASP A 160 12.03 1.61 -1.83
CA ASP A 160 10.95 0.68 -2.13
C ASP A 160 11.14 0.08 -3.51
N TYR A 161 11.02 -1.23 -3.59
CA TYR A 161 10.92 -1.94 -4.84
C TYR A 161 9.61 -2.70 -4.88
N VAL A 162 8.82 -2.49 -5.92
CA VAL A 162 7.50 -3.13 -6.07
C VAL A 162 7.42 -3.77 -7.44
N ASP A 163 7.04 -5.04 -7.48
CA ASP A 163 6.68 -5.76 -8.68
C ASP A 163 5.20 -6.12 -8.61
N ALA A 164 4.38 -5.39 -9.36
CA ALA A 164 2.94 -5.60 -9.42
C ALA A 164 2.57 -6.18 -10.79
N ARG A 165 1.95 -7.35 -10.81
CA ARG A 165 1.63 -8.10 -12.02
C ARG A 165 0.20 -8.60 -12.04
N ASN A 166 -0.37 -8.71 -13.23
CA ASN A 166 -1.53 -9.55 -13.46
C ASN A 166 -1.07 -11.01 -13.33
N ALA A 167 -1.62 -11.75 -12.36
CA ALA A 167 -1.17 -13.09 -12.05
C ALA A 167 -1.58 -14.15 -13.08
N ILE A 168 -2.56 -13.83 -13.94
CA ILE A 168 -3.04 -14.72 -15.00
C ILE A 168 -2.15 -14.59 -16.24
N THR A 169 -1.87 -13.36 -16.67
CA THR A 169 -1.11 -13.06 -17.90
C THR A 169 0.38 -12.84 -17.64
N ASP A 170 0.78 -12.70 -16.37
CA ASP A 170 2.15 -12.36 -15.94
C ASP A 170 2.67 -11.08 -16.59
N THR A 171 1.80 -10.09 -16.76
CA THR A 171 2.14 -8.78 -17.31
C THR A 171 2.16 -7.72 -16.22
N PRO A 172 3.01 -6.68 -16.34
CA PRO A 172 3.04 -5.60 -15.35
C PRO A 172 1.71 -4.86 -15.27
N LEU A 173 1.30 -4.50 -14.05
CA LEU A 173 0.16 -3.60 -13.85
C LEU A 173 0.56 -2.16 -14.22
N LEU A 174 -0.39 -1.42 -14.77
CA LEU A 174 -0.19 -0.03 -15.17
C LEU A 174 -0.05 0.89 -13.96
N ARG A 175 0.67 2.01 -14.13
CA ARG A 175 0.80 3.11 -13.16
C ARG A 175 1.45 2.70 -11.84
N ARG A 176 2.21 1.59 -11.83
CA ARG A 176 2.95 1.12 -10.66
C ARG A 176 4.43 1.35 -10.88
N ALA A 177 5.04 2.26 -10.12
CA ALA A 177 6.48 2.47 -10.15
C ALA A 177 7.19 1.27 -9.53
N LYS A 178 8.22 0.73 -10.21
CA LYS A 178 8.98 -0.42 -9.71
C LYS A 178 9.93 -0.05 -8.58
N GLN A 179 10.50 1.15 -8.63
CA GLN A 179 11.50 1.61 -7.65
C GLN A 179 11.15 3.00 -7.17
N GLN A 180 11.35 3.22 -5.89
CA GLN A 180 11.20 4.53 -5.28
C GLN A 180 12.28 4.72 -4.23
N VAL A 181 12.97 5.84 -4.30
CA VAL A 181 13.95 6.26 -3.28
C VAL A 181 13.48 7.58 -2.72
N LYS A 182 13.47 7.70 -1.40
CA LYS A 182 13.15 8.94 -0.71
C LYS A 182 14.24 9.24 0.30
N TYR A 183 14.75 10.45 0.25
CA TYR A 183 15.68 10.98 1.24
C TYR A 183 15.11 12.24 1.85
N GLN A 184 15.08 12.31 3.17
CA GLN A 184 14.63 13.48 3.90
C GLN A 184 15.72 13.92 4.86
N LEU A 185 16.05 15.20 4.82
CA LEU A 185 17.01 15.85 5.70
C LEU A 185 16.28 16.91 6.50
N ASP A 186 16.37 16.82 7.82
CA ASP A 186 15.77 17.77 8.74
C ASP A 186 16.84 18.36 9.66
N TRP A 187 16.77 19.67 9.92
CA TRP A 187 17.63 20.35 10.87
C TRP A 187 16.96 21.61 11.42
N GLN A 188 17.45 22.07 12.55
CA GLN A 188 17.02 23.32 13.17
C GLN A 188 18.13 24.33 13.12
N LEU A 189 17.86 25.54 12.64
CA LEU A 189 18.80 26.64 12.52
C LEU A 189 18.07 27.97 12.67
N TYR A 190 18.58 28.87 13.53
CA TYR A 190 17.99 30.19 13.79
C TYR A 190 16.51 30.15 14.18
N ASP A 191 16.12 29.20 15.04
CA ASP A 191 14.74 28.96 15.49
C ASP A 191 13.77 28.55 14.38
N PHE A 192 14.26 28.22 13.21
CA PHE A 192 13.47 27.65 12.12
C PHE A 192 13.75 26.16 11.99
N ASP A 193 12.70 25.42 11.68
CA ASP A 193 12.81 24.02 11.28
C ASP A 193 12.93 23.95 9.75
N TRP A 194 14.00 23.33 9.27
CA TRP A 194 14.30 23.18 7.87
C TRP A 194 14.15 21.72 7.46
N GLY A 195 13.64 21.50 6.27
CA GLY A 195 13.54 20.17 5.69
C GLY A 195 13.77 20.19 4.20
N ILE A 196 14.57 19.23 3.71
CA ILE A 196 14.75 18.97 2.29
C ILE A 196 14.30 17.54 2.05
N THR A 197 13.44 17.35 1.05
CA THR A 197 13.01 16.03 0.61
C THR A 197 13.43 15.83 -0.84
N TYR A 198 14.12 14.72 -1.09
CA TYR A 198 14.42 14.23 -2.42
C TYR A 198 13.67 12.95 -2.64
N GLN A 199 13.02 12.81 -3.80
CA GLN A 199 12.29 11.61 -4.15
C GLN A 199 12.62 11.23 -5.59
N TYR A 200 12.96 9.97 -5.79
CA TYR A 200 13.13 9.37 -7.11
C TYR A 200 12.04 8.32 -7.30
N LEU A 201 11.28 8.46 -8.36
CA LEU A 201 10.31 7.48 -8.82
C LEU A 201 10.88 6.79 -10.05
N GLY A 202 11.05 5.48 -9.98
CA GLY A 202 11.58 4.69 -11.07
C GLY A 202 10.62 4.53 -12.24
N THR A 203 10.99 3.65 -13.18
CA THR A 203 10.17 3.38 -14.36
C THR A 203 8.81 2.78 -13.99
N ARG A 204 7.79 3.15 -14.75
CA ARG A 204 6.43 2.63 -14.63
C ARG A 204 5.82 2.44 -16.00
N TYR A 205 4.76 1.65 -16.08
CA TYR A 205 3.97 1.49 -17.30
C TYR A 205 2.67 2.27 -17.19
N ASP A 206 2.25 2.88 -18.29
CA ASP A 206 0.99 3.61 -18.41
C ASP A 206 0.44 3.46 -19.82
N LYS A 207 -0.79 3.91 -20.05
CA LYS A 207 -1.40 3.95 -21.37
C LYS A 207 -1.11 5.27 -22.06
N ASP A 208 -0.81 5.21 -23.36
CA ASP A 208 -0.70 6.38 -24.21
C ASP A 208 -2.06 6.69 -24.82
N TYR A 209 -2.65 7.82 -24.44
CA TYR A 209 -3.95 8.28 -24.91
C TYR A 209 -3.88 9.17 -26.15
N SER A 210 -2.69 9.42 -26.68
CA SER A 210 -2.50 10.28 -27.86
C SER A 210 -2.94 9.61 -29.16
N SER A 211 -3.07 8.29 -29.19
CA SER A 211 -3.49 7.52 -30.35
C SER A 211 -4.48 6.42 -29.96
N TYR A 212 -5.27 5.98 -30.95
CA TYR A 212 -6.18 4.84 -30.76
C TYR A 212 -5.78 3.71 -31.71
N PRO A 213 -5.70 2.42 -31.26
CA PRO A 213 -5.95 1.95 -29.88
C PRO A 213 -4.87 2.43 -28.90
N TYR A 214 -5.26 2.59 -27.64
CA TYR A 214 -4.34 3.03 -26.57
C TYR A 214 -3.26 1.98 -26.36
N GLN A 215 -2.01 2.44 -26.32
CA GLN A 215 -0.84 1.56 -26.19
C GLN A 215 -0.24 1.70 -24.80
N THR A 216 0.31 0.59 -24.27
CA THR A 216 1.08 0.62 -23.04
C THR A 216 2.49 1.15 -23.34
N VAL A 217 2.88 2.19 -22.61
CA VAL A 217 4.20 2.82 -22.74
C VAL A 217 4.96 2.75 -21.43
N LYS A 218 6.29 2.65 -21.53
CA LYS A 218 7.18 2.69 -20.36
C LYS A 218 7.55 4.13 -20.06
N MET A 219 7.17 4.61 -18.88
CA MET A 219 7.51 5.94 -18.42
C MET A 219 8.89 5.91 -17.75
N GLY A 220 9.73 6.89 -18.04
CA GLY A 220 11.04 7.03 -17.42
C GLY A 220 10.98 7.46 -15.96
N GLY A 221 12.13 7.39 -15.29
CA GLY A 221 12.25 7.84 -13.90
C GLY A 221 12.11 9.35 -13.75
N VAL A 222 11.62 9.78 -12.59
CA VAL A 222 11.40 11.19 -12.25
C VAL A 222 12.04 11.50 -10.90
N SER A 223 12.77 12.63 -10.83
CA SER A 223 13.35 13.14 -9.58
C SER A 223 12.58 14.38 -9.14
N LEU A 224 12.20 14.42 -7.87
CA LEU A 224 11.47 15.52 -7.26
C LEU A 224 12.23 16.05 -6.05
N TRP A 225 12.25 17.38 -5.91
CA TRP A 225 12.85 18.07 -4.78
C TRP A 225 11.82 18.94 -4.09
N ASP A 226 11.86 18.98 -2.76
CA ASP A 226 11.01 19.86 -1.97
C ASP A 226 11.81 20.45 -0.81
N LEU A 227 11.57 21.74 -0.55
CA LEU A 227 12.16 22.46 0.56
C LEU A 227 11.04 23.00 1.45
N ALA A 228 11.09 22.67 2.73
CA ALA A 228 10.14 23.15 3.71
C ALA A 228 10.85 23.93 4.80
N VAL A 229 10.24 25.05 5.24
CA VAL A 229 10.72 25.87 6.35
C VAL A 229 9.53 26.19 7.24
N ALA A 230 9.66 25.93 8.54
CA ALA A 230 8.62 26.22 9.52
C ALA A 230 9.20 26.98 10.71
N TYR A 231 8.48 27.95 11.23
CA TYR A 231 8.77 28.61 12.49
C TYR A 231 7.94 27.95 13.58
N PRO A 232 8.57 27.42 14.64
CA PRO A 232 7.85 26.72 15.70
C PRO A 232 7.03 27.65 16.59
#